data_40919f69e10152346d32c4d20fbe8d34
#
_entry.id   40919f69e10152346d32c4d20fbe8d34
#
_cell.length_a   1.000
_cell.length_b   1.000
_cell.length_c   1.000
_cell.angle_alpha   90.00
_cell.angle_beta   90.00
_cell.angle_gamma   90.00
#
_symmetry.space_group_name_H-M   'P 1'
#
loop_
_entity.id
_entity.type
_entity.pdbx_description
1 polymer ?
#
loop_
_entity_poly.entity_id
_entity_poly.type
_entity_poly.pdbx_seq_one_letter_code
_entity_poly.pdbx_strand_id
1 'polypeptide(L)'
;MATCFTAKAQKGYKNVLRETNMAFYKTEQAKQVGNQILAYQRVTGGWPKNIDMVKPMSHEEMEIVLGEKNRQDDSTTDNDATNMQMLYLARLYQATKTQKYKEAFCKGVEYLLSGQYANGGWPQFWPKMRDYQIHITFNDNAMVNTMKLLRDVYQQKAPFNKGLTDKNLREKARKAFDKGVDCILRCQIRVNGKPTVWCQQHDLSLIHI
;
A
#
# COMPACT_ATOMS: atom_id res chain seq x y z
N MET A 1 -26.14 -2.29 -17.50
CA MET A 1 -25.02 -1.94 -18.43
C MET A 1 -23.93 -1.03 -17.81
N ALA A 2 -24.01 -0.64 -16.54
CA ALA A 2 -23.04 0.25 -15.86
C ALA A 2 -21.75 -0.47 -15.36
N THR A 3 -21.81 -1.79 -15.15
CA THR A 3 -20.70 -2.57 -14.57
C THR A 3 -19.51 -2.84 -15.50
N CYS A 4 -19.71 -2.77 -16.83
CA CYS A 4 -18.64 -3.04 -17.78
C CYS A 4 -17.71 -1.83 -18.00
N PHE A 5 -18.22 -0.60 -17.82
CA PHE A 5 -17.44 0.63 -17.96
C PHE A 5 -16.47 0.86 -16.79
N THR A 6 -16.88 0.50 -15.59
CA THR A 6 -16.05 0.66 -14.37
C THR A 6 -14.84 -0.27 -14.39
N ALA A 7 -14.97 -1.52 -14.83
CA ALA A 7 -13.86 -2.47 -14.90
C ALA A 7 -12.78 -2.10 -15.92
N LYS A 8 -13.15 -1.47 -17.03
CA LYS A 8 -12.22 -1.05 -18.09
C LYS A 8 -11.46 0.23 -17.72
N ALA A 9 -12.12 1.19 -17.06
CA ALA A 9 -11.50 2.38 -16.51
C ALA A 9 -10.54 2.02 -15.36
N GLN A 10 -10.93 1.08 -14.50
CA GLN A 10 -10.12 0.61 -13.38
C GLN A 10 -8.79 -0.07 -13.82
N LYS A 11 -8.79 -0.78 -14.96
CA LYS A 11 -7.56 -1.33 -15.55
C LYS A 11 -6.65 -0.24 -16.12
N GLY A 12 -7.20 0.85 -16.65
CA GLY A 12 -6.44 1.94 -17.26
C GLY A 12 -5.56 2.71 -16.27
N TYR A 13 -6.11 3.17 -15.15
CA TYR A 13 -5.36 3.96 -14.19
C TYR A 13 -4.26 3.16 -13.46
N LYS A 14 -4.51 1.88 -13.18
CA LYS A 14 -3.49 0.99 -12.58
C LYS A 14 -2.26 0.83 -13.49
N ASN A 15 -2.41 0.86 -14.80
CA ASN A 15 -1.29 0.81 -15.72
C ASN A 15 -0.40 2.06 -15.60
N VAL A 16 -1.01 3.25 -15.50
CA VAL A 16 -0.25 4.50 -15.29
C VAL A 16 0.48 4.48 -13.95
N LEU A 17 -0.16 4.02 -12.87
CA LEU A 17 0.47 3.91 -11.55
C LEU A 17 1.61 2.87 -11.51
N ARG A 18 1.61 1.89 -12.41
CA ARG A 18 2.64 0.87 -12.54
C ARG A 18 3.71 1.19 -13.59
N GLU A 19 3.63 2.34 -14.25
CA GLU A 19 4.61 2.75 -15.26
C GLU A 19 6.05 2.57 -14.74
N THR A 20 6.93 2.04 -15.56
CA THR A 20 8.33 1.76 -15.21
C THR A 20 9.34 2.66 -15.91
N ASN A 21 8.91 3.32 -16.99
CA ASN A 21 9.77 4.24 -17.72
C ASN A 21 10.08 5.50 -16.90
N MET A 22 11.30 5.66 -16.45
CA MET A 22 11.72 6.79 -15.63
C MET A 22 11.63 8.14 -16.34
N ALA A 23 11.63 8.16 -17.69
CA ALA A 23 11.42 9.40 -18.46
C ALA A 23 9.99 9.94 -18.27
N PHE A 24 8.99 9.06 -18.14
CA PHE A 24 7.61 9.46 -17.85
C PHE A 24 7.52 10.30 -16.56
N TYR A 25 8.23 9.91 -15.50
CA TYR A 25 8.18 10.59 -14.20
C TYR A 25 8.80 12.00 -14.19
N LYS A 26 9.43 12.43 -15.30
CA LYS A 26 9.91 13.81 -15.48
C LYS A 26 8.86 14.72 -16.11
N THR A 27 7.78 14.18 -16.66
CA THR A 27 6.71 14.92 -17.34
C THR A 27 5.79 15.66 -16.36
N GLU A 28 5.15 16.73 -16.83
CA GLU A 28 4.12 17.44 -16.05
C GLU A 28 2.91 16.55 -15.75
N GLN A 29 2.53 15.67 -16.66
CA GLN A 29 1.46 14.68 -16.44
C GLN A 29 1.77 13.81 -15.24
N ALA A 30 2.98 13.27 -15.12
CA ALA A 30 3.36 12.44 -13.99
C ALA A 30 3.35 13.22 -12.67
N LYS A 31 3.78 14.49 -12.67
CA LYS A 31 3.71 15.36 -11.48
C LYS A 31 2.27 15.66 -11.09
N GLN A 32 1.37 15.87 -12.06
CA GLN A 32 -0.06 16.08 -11.81
C GLN A 32 -0.67 14.86 -11.14
N VAL A 33 -0.44 13.65 -11.66
CA VAL A 33 -0.86 12.40 -11.02
C VAL A 33 -0.29 12.26 -9.62
N GLY A 34 0.99 12.58 -9.42
CA GLY A 34 1.62 12.59 -8.10
C GLY A 34 0.93 13.53 -7.11
N ASN A 35 0.54 14.74 -7.55
CA ASN A 35 -0.20 15.68 -6.72
C ASN A 35 -1.60 15.16 -6.34
N GLN A 36 -2.28 14.50 -7.27
CA GLN A 36 -3.56 13.86 -6.98
C GLN A 36 -3.40 12.72 -5.97
N ILE A 37 -2.38 11.87 -6.12
CA ILE A 37 -2.06 10.84 -5.13
C ILE A 37 -1.83 11.45 -3.74
N LEU A 38 -1.11 12.59 -3.64
CA LEU A 38 -0.91 13.30 -2.37
C LEU A 38 -2.23 13.83 -1.78
N ALA A 39 -3.17 14.28 -2.61
CA ALA A 39 -4.47 14.74 -2.16
C ALA A 39 -5.29 13.61 -1.51
N TYR A 40 -5.25 12.42 -2.08
CA TYR A 40 -5.94 11.23 -1.56
C TYR A 40 -5.27 10.58 -0.35
N GLN A 41 -4.01 10.91 -0.03
CA GLN A 41 -3.36 10.34 1.15
C GLN A 41 -4.08 10.78 2.43
N ARG A 42 -4.56 9.84 3.21
CA ARG A 42 -5.24 10.09 4.49
C ARG A 42 -4.24 10.49 5.58
N VAL A 43 -4.74 11.08 6.64
CA VAL A 43 -3.94 11.41 7.85
C VAL A 43 -3.26 10.18 8.44
N THR A 44 -3.80 9.00 8.23
CA THR A 44 -3.22 7.70 8.59
C THR A 44 -1.89 7.40 7.89
N GLY A 45 -1.63 8.04 6.75
CA GLY A 45 -0.52 7.74 5.84
C GLY A 45 -0.87 6.78 4.71
N GLY A 46 -2.01 6.07 4.81
CA GLY A 46 -2.51 5.16 3.78
C GLY A 46 -3.41 5.82 2.74
N TRP A 47 -3.90 5.02 1.79
CA TRP A 47 -4.80 5.44 0.71
C TRP A 47 -6.03 4.54 0.65
N PRO A 48 -7.18 5.08 0.20
CA PRO A 48 -8.38 4.30 -0.11
C PRO A 48 -8.19 3.47 -1.38
N LYS A 49 -8.97 2.37 -1.50
CA LYS A 49 -8.95 1.49 -2.66
C LYS A 49 -9.96 1.89 -3.73
N ASN A 50 -9.75 1.37 -4.95
CA ASN A 50 -10.69 1.42 -6.08
C ASN A 50 -11.01 2.85 -6.57
N ILE A 51 -10.09 3.79 -6.39
CA ILE A 51 -10.22 5.18 -6.86
C ILE A 51 -9.25 5.41 -8.02
N ASP A 52 -9.76 6.00 -9.11
CA ASP A 52 -8.94 6.46 -10.21
C ASP A 52 -8.28 7.80 -9.85
N MET A 53 -7.05 7.73 -9.33
CA MET A 53 -6.25 8.90 -8.97
C MET A 53 -5.44 9.48 -10.13
N VAL A 54 -5.68 9.00 -11.36
CA VAL A 54 -4.99 9.45 -12.58
C VAL A 54 -5.84 10.46 -13.36
N LYS A 55 -7.17 10.32 -13.29
CA LYS A 55 -8.11 11.24 -13.93
C LYS A 55 -7.90 12.65 -13.36
N PRO A 56 -7.70 13.69 -14.20
CA PRO A 56 -7.65 15.06 -13.73
C PRO A 56 -8.89 15.43 -12.93
N MET A 57 -8.71 16.12 -11.81
CA MET A 57 -9.79 16.62 -10.96
C MET A 57 -10.06 18.09 -11.24
N SER A 58 -11.33 18.49 -11.17
CA SER A 58 -11.73 19.90 -11.06
C SER A 58 -11.31 20.49 -9.71
N HIS A 59 -11.40 21.81 -9.57
CA HIS A 59 -11.14 22.46 -8.27
C HIS A 59 -12.11 21.98 -7.19
N GLU A 60 -13.39 21.84 -7.53
CA GLU A 60 -14.43 21.35 -6.63
C GLU A 60 -14.18 19.90 -6.19
N GLU A 61 -13.83 18.99 -7.14
CA GLU A 61 -13.47 17.60 -6.83
C GLU A 61 -12.23 17.55 -5.90
N MET A 62 -11.26 18.43 -6.10
CA MET A 62 -10.07 18.52 -5.25
C MET A 62 -10.42 18.94 -3.82
N GLU A 63 -11.29 19.95 -3.63
CA GLU A 63 -11.74 20.39 -2.31
C GLU A 63 -12.49 19.28 -1.56
N ILE A 64 -13.33 18.50 -2.24
CA ILE A 64 -14.00 17.34 -1.66
C ILE A 64 -12.97 16.31 -1.16
N VAL A 65 -11.99 15.97 -2.01
CA VAL A 65 -10.95 14.99 -1.67
C VAL A 65 -10.09 15.46 -0.49
N LEU A 66 -9.74 16.75 -0.45
CA LEU A 66 -9.00 17.36 0.65
C LEU A 66 -9.81 17.36 1.95
N GLY A 67 -11.13 17.57 1.88
CA GLY A 67 -12.03 17.46 3.03
C GLY A 67 -12.06 16.07 3.66
N GLU A 68 -11.79 15.03 2.87
CA GLU A 68 -11.73 13.63 3.36
C GLU A 68 -10.39 13.22 4.00
N LYS A 69 -9.38 14.08 4.03
CA LYS A 69 -8.03 13.72 4.52
C LYS A 69 -8.00 13.15 5.94
N ASN A 70 -8.91 13.57 6.79
CA ASN A 70 -8.98 13.13 8.19
C ASN A 70 -9.73 11.80 8.38
N ARG A 71 -10.21 11.17 7.31
CA ARG A 71 -10.81 9.83 7.39
C ARG A 71 -9.77 8.81 7.86
N GLN A 72 -10.24 7.86 8.69
CA GLN A 72 -9.42 6.80 9.28
C GLN A 72 -10.00 5.41 9.02
N ASP A 73 -11.06 5.31 8.22
CA ASP A 73 -11.86 4.11 8.02
C ASP A 73 -11.79 3.54 6.59
N ASP A 74 -11.00 4.16 5.72
CA ASP A 74 -10.90 3.77 4.31
C ASP A 74 -9.48 3.48 3.81
N SER A 75 -8.46 3.68 4.66
CA SER A 75 -7.08 3.33 4.32
C SER A 75 -6.88 1.81 4.35
N THR A 76 -6.21 1.26 3.32
CA THR A 76 -6.13 -0.20 3.14
C THR A 76 -4.93 -0.59 2.26
N THR A 77 -4.56 -1.88 2.31
CA THR A 77 -3.64 -2.52 1.35
C THR A 77 -4.34 -3.44 0.36
N ASP A 78 -5.66 -3.57 0.47
CA ASP A 78 -6.49 -4.36 -0.42
C ASP A 78 -6.50 -3.81 -1.86
N ASN A 79 -6.61 -4.69 -2.86
CA ASN A 79 -6.61 -4.34 -4.29
C ASN A 79 -5.41 -3.47 -4.74
N ASP A 80 -4.23 -3.69 -4.15
CA ASP A 80 -3.00 -2.91 -4.37
C ASP A 80 -3.03 -1.47 -3.84
N ALA A 81 -4.08 -1.03 -3.14
CA ALA A 81 -4.12 0.29 -2.54
C ALA A 81 -2.94 0.49 -1.59
N THR A 82 -2.58 1.72 -1.33
CA THR A 82 -1.38 2.12 -0.58
C THR A 82 -0.07 1.68 -1.26
N ASN A 83 0.12 0.39 -1.52
CA ASN A 83 1.37 -0.12 -2.11
C ASN A 83 1.65 0.47 -3.50
N MET A 84 0.63 0.59 -4.34
CA MET A 84 0.77 1.12 -5.70
C MET A 84 1.03 2.64 -5.70
N GLN A 85 0.36 3.39 -4.84
CA GLN A 85 0.58 4.82 -4.66
C GLN A 85 2.00 5.10 -4.15
N MET A 86 2.46 4.32 -3.16
CA MET A 86 3.82 4.43 -2.64
C MET A 86 4.87 4.15 -3.71
N LEU A 87 4.68 3.12 -4.54
CA LEU A 87 5.59 2.79 -5.64
C LEU A 87 5.67 3.94 -6.65
N TYR A 88 4.54 4.55 -7.01
CA TYR A 88 4.49 5.71 -7.89
C TYR A 88 5.26 6.90 -7.31
N LEU A 89 4.98 7.25 -6.05
CA LEU A 89 5.65 8.36 -5.35
C LEU A 89 7.16 8.14 -5.21
N ALA A 90 7.60 6.90 -4.98
CA ALA A 90 9.01 6.55 -4.93
C ALA A 90 9.71 6.83 -6.28
N ARG A 91 9.12 6.39 -7.39
CA ARG A 91 9.65 6.66 -8.75
C ARG A 91 9.65 8.15 -9.07
N LEU A 92 8.57 8.85 -8.72
CA LEU A 92 8.45 10.30 -8.93
C LEU A 92 9.50 11.06 -8.13
N TYR A 93 9.76 10.68 -6.88
CA TYR A 93 10.86 11.23 -6.09
C TYR A 93 12.23 10.95 -6.73
N GLN A 94 12.47 9.72 -7.22
CA GLN A 94 13.74 9.42 -7.88
C GLN A 94 13.98 10.29 -9.13
N ALA A 95 12.93 10.58 -9.88
CA ALA A 95 13.01 11.39 -11.09
C ALA A 95 13.13 12.90 -10.83
N THR A 96 12.48 13.41 -9.78
CA THR A 96 12.32 14.86 -9.54
C THR A 96 13.05 15.39 -8.31
N LYS A 97 13.40 14.52 -7.37
CA LYS A 97 13.94 14.85 -6.04
C LYS A 97 13.05 15.79 -5.21
N THR A 98 11.76 15.86 -5.54
CA THR A 98 10.80 16.73 -4.87
C THR A 98 10.42 16.16 -3.50
N GLN A 99 10.71 16.90 -2.44
CA GLN A 99 10.65 16.44 -1.04
C GLN A 99 9.26 15.95 -0.61
N LYS A 100 8.16 16.60 -1.05
CA LYS A 100 6.79 16.20 -0.68
C LYS A 100 6.45 14.75 -1.06
N TYR A 101 7.03 14.21 -2.15
CA TYR A 101 6.81 12.82 -2.56
C TYR A 101 7.52 11.83 -1.65
N LYS A 102 8.73 12.19 -1.19
CA LYS A 102 9.47 11.42 -0.18
C LYS A 102 8.72 11.40 1.16
N GLU A 103 8.25 12.55 1.62
CA GLU A 103 7.50 12.66 2.88
C GLU A 103 6.24 11.80 2.86
N ALA A 104 5.46 11.89 1.78
CA ALA A 104 4.27 11.08 1.61
C ALA A 104 4.60 9.58 1.55
N PHE A 105 5.68 9.19 0.85
CA PHE A 105 6.17 7.82 0.84
C PHE A 105 6.54 7.33 2.25
N CYS A 106 7.29 8.13 3.02
CA CYS A 106 7.68 7.76 4.39
C CYS A 106 6.46 7.61 5.31
N LYS A 107 5.46 8.50 5.20
CA LYS A 107 4.18 8.34 5.89
C LYS A 107 3.46 7.03 5.52
N GLY A 108 3.53 6.66 4.25
CA GLY A 108 3.02 5.35 3.78
C GLY A 108 3.74 4.17 4.44
N VAL A 109 5.07 4.23 4.57
CA VAL A 109 5.83 3.17 5.27
C VAL A 109 5.41 3.10 6.74
N GLU A 110 5.30 4.24 7.45
CA GLU A 110 4.85 4.27 8.84
C GLU A 110 3.40 3.74 8.97
N TYR A 111 2.53 4.03 8.00
CA TYR A 111 1.19 3.43 7.94
C TYR A 111 1.26 1.91 7.86
N LEU A 112 2.07 1.34 6.95
CA LEU A 112 2.23 -0.11 6.84
C LEU A 112 2.76 -0.72 8.14
N LEU A 113 3.72 -0.06 8.81
CA LEU A 113 4.27 -0.51 10.07
C LEU A 113 3.23 -0.48 11.21
N SER A 114 2.37 0.54 11.24
CA SER A 114 1.34 0.70 12.28
C SER A 114 0.22 -0.35 12.20
N GLY A 115 0.00 -0.95 11.03
CA GLY A 115 -1.03 -1.98 10.85
C GLY A 115 -0.58 -3.39 11.22
N GLN A 116 0.72 -3.60 11.52
CA GLN A 116 1.21 -4.93 11.84
C GLN A 116 0.83 -5.35 13.26
N TYR A 117 0.15 -6.47 13.39
CA TYR A 117 -0.14 -7.09 14.67
C TYR A 117 1.12 -7.63 15.37
N ALA A 118 1.03 -7.85 16.68
CA ALA A 118 2.13 -8.42 17.46
C ALA A 118 2.62 -9.77 16.94
N ASN A 119 1.69 -10.58 16.38
CA ASN A 119 1.97 -11.88 15.76
C ASN A 119 2.58 -11.79 14.34
N GLY A 120 2.78 -10.59 13.79
CA GLY A 120 3.41 -10.34 12.50
C GLY A 120 2.47 -10.21 11.32
N GLY A 121 1.16 -10.48 11.47
CA GLY A 121 0.16 -10.35 10.41
C GLY A 121 -0.34 -8.93 10.21
N TRP A 122 -1.08 -8.70 9.13
CA TRP A 122 -1.76 -7.43 8.85
C TRP A 122 -3.25 -7.65 8.60
N PRO A 123 -4.11 -6.74 9.10
CA PRO A 123 -5.51 -6.69 8.73
C PRO A 123 -5.69 -6.17 7.29
N GLN A 124 -6.92 -6.21 6.80
CA GLN A 124 -7.25 -5.65 5.50
C GLN A 124 -7.33 -4.12 5.51
N PHE A 125 -7.88 -3.54 6.59
CA PHE A 125 -8.01 -2.09 6.81
C PHE A 125 -7.51 -1.73 8.20
N TRP A 126 -6.99 -0.51 8.38
CA TRP A 126 -6.68 0.08 9.69
C TRP A 126 -6.53 1.60 9.59
N PRO A 127 -6.58 2.36 10.70
CA PRO A 127 -6.75 1.91 12.10
C PRO A 127 -8.18 1.54 12.48
N LYS A 128 -9.21 2.01 11.75
CA LYS A 128 -10.61 1.67 12.03
C LYS A 128 -11.04 0.48 11.17
N MET A 129 -11.34 -0.60 11.83
CA MET A 129 -11.70 -1.88 11.23
C MET A 129 -13.10 -2.29 11.64
N ARG A 130 -13.78 -3.09 10.80
CA ARG A 130 -15.11 -3.65 11.05
C ARG A 130 -15.13 -5.11 10.59
N ASP A 131 -15.88 -5.94 11.32
CA ASP A 131 -16.14 -7.32 10.96
C ASP A 131 -14.86 -8.10 10.53
N TYR A 132 -14.92 -8.77 9.38
CA TYR A 132 -13.81 -9.56 8.83
C TYR A 132 -12.53 -8.75 8.53
N GLN A 133 -12.61 -7.44 8.49
CA GLN A 133 -11.45 -6.58 8.20
C GLN A 133 -10.34 -6.65 9.26
N ILE A 134 -10.67 -7.16 10.46
CA ILE A 134 -9.71 -7.33 11.56
C ILE A 134 -8.80 -8.55 11.38
N HIS A 135 -9.16 -9.46 10.48
CA HIS A 135 -8.43 -10.71 10.31
C HIS A 135 -7.14 -10.51 9.52
N ILE A 136 -6.13 -11.35 9.81
CA ILE A 136 -4.90 -11.41 9.00
C ILE A 136 -5.29 -11.83 7.59
N THR A 137 -4.97 -10.98 6.60
CA THR A 137 -5.52 -11.11 5.24
C THR A 137 -4.43 -11.42 4.23
N PHE A 138 -4.45 -12.66 3.70
CA PHE A 138 -3.63 -13.09 2.55
C PHE A 138 -4.32 -12.85 1.21
N ASN A 139 -5.66 -12.71 1.22
CA ASN A 139 -6.48 -12.44 0.04
C ASN A 139 -5.94 -11.26 -0.77
N ASP A 140 -6.12 -11.30 -2.09
CA ASP A 140 -5.69 -10.26 -3.05
C ASP A 140 -4.21 -9.84 -2.92
N ASN A 141 -3.39 -10.72 -2.37
CA ASN A 141 -1.97 -10.46 -2.05
C ASN A 141 -1.74 -9.29 -1.08
N ALA A 142 -2.73 -8.87 -0.29
CA ALA A 142 -2.65 -7.69 0.57
C ALA A 142 -1.40 -7.73 1.47
N MET A 143 -1.25 -8.79 2.28
CA MET A 143 -0.07 -8.95 3.14
C MET A 143 1.22 -9.18 2.33
N VAL A 144 1.17 -9.99 1.27
CA VAL A 144 2.36 -10.32 0.46
C VAL A 144 2.91 -9.08 -0.26
N ASN A 145 2.05 -8.22 -0.81
CA ASN A 145 2.50 -6.98 -1.46
C ASN A 145 3.06 -5.99 -0.45
N THR A 146 2.45 -5.87 0.74
CA THR A 146 2.98 -5.08 1.86
C THR A 146 4.38 -5.57 2.25
N MET A 147 4.55 -6.86 2.45
CA MET A 147 5.85 -7.46 2.81
C MET A 147 6.90 -7.27 1.70
N LYS A 148 6.54 -7.44 0.42
CA LYS A 148 7.44 -7.18 -0.71
C LYS A 148 7.93 -5.73 -0.72
N LEU A 149 7.02 -4.77 -0.48
CA LEU A 149 7.37 -3.35 -0.42
C LEU A 149 8.33 -3.08 0.75
N LEU A 150 8.03 -3.57 1.94
CA LEU A 150 8.89 -3.40 3.12
C LEU A 150 10.27 -4.04 2.92
N ARG A 151 10.33 -5.25 2.31
CA ARG A 151 11.59 -5.89 1.92
C ARG A 151 12.40 -5.00 0.97
N ASP A 152 11.79 -4.53 -0.10
CA ASP A 152 12.48 -3.74 -1.11
C ASP A 152 12.93 -2.38 -0.55
N VAL A 153 12.21 -1.82 0.45
CA VAL A 153 12.59 -0.62 1.21
C VAL A 153 13.86 -0.87 2.05
N TYR A 154 13.89 -1.93 2.88
CA TYR A 154 15.07 -2.15 3.73
C TYR A 154 16.29 -2.59 2.94
N GLN A 155 16.10 -3.30 1.83
CA GLN A 155 17.16 -3.69 0.91
C GLN A 155 17.61 -2.53 0.00
N GLN A 156 16.95 -1.38 0.06
CA GLN A 156 17.20 -0.24 -0.82
C GLN A 156 17.16 -0.61 -2.30
N LYS A 157 16.29 -1.53 -2.69
CA LYS A 157 16.09 -1.91 -4.07
C LYS A 157 15.40 -0.77 -4.83
N ALA A 158 15.82 -0.49 -6.07
CA ALA A 158 15.19 0.55 -6.86
C ALA A 158 13.66 0.30 -7.00
N PRO A 159 12.81 1.33 -6.86
CA PRO A 159 13.09 2.78 -6.71
C PRO A 159 13.27 3.24 -5.24
N PHE A 160 13.34 2.34 -4.25
CA PHE A 160 13.38 2.66 -2.82
C PHE A 160 14.78 3.00 -2.27
N ASN A 161 15.73 3.25 -3.16
CA ASN A 161 17.13 3.60 -2.86
C ASN A 161 17.37 5.13 -2.84
N LYS A 162 18.66 5.53 -2.93
CA LYS A 162 19.12 6.91 -3.12
C LYS A 162 18.51 7.93 -2.15
N GLY A 163 18.43 7.58 -0.86
CA GLY A 163 18.02 8.51 0.19
C GLY A 163 16.51 8.71 0.33
N LEU A 164 15.68 7.81 -0.25
CA LEU A 164 14.24 7.87 -0.08
C LEU A 164 13.82 7.65 1.38
N THR A 165 14.49 6.75 2.10
CA THR A 165 14.26 6.46 3.52
C THR A 165 15.54 6.59 4.33
N ASP A 166 15.44 6.91 5.62
CA ASP A 166 16.56 6.90 6.55
C ASP A 166 16.86 5.46 7.07
N LYS A 167 17.93 5.33 7.85
CA LYS A 167 18.37 4.04 8.41
C LYS A 167 17.34 3.47 9.41
N ASN A 168 16.74 4.32 10.23
CA ASN A 168 15.78 3.88 11.25
C ASN A 168 14.52 3.28 10.61
N LEU A 169 13.96 3.97 9.60
CA LEU A 169 12.77 3.48 8.89
C LEU A 169 13.05 2.15 8.16
N ARG A 170 14.25 2.00 7.57
CA ARG A 170 14.66 0.73 6.95
C ARG A 170 14.79 -0.41 7.97
N GLU A 171 15.32 -0.13 9.15
CA GLU A 171 15.44 -1.14 10.20
C GLU A 171 14.06 -1.56 10.74
N LYS A 172 13.13 -0.62 10.92
CA LYS A 172 11.73 -0.93 11.23
C LYS A 172 11.09 -1.80 10.14
N ALA A 173 11.29 -1.45 8.86
CA ALA A 173 10.77 -2.22 7.73
C ALA A 173 11.34 -3.65 7.69
N ARG A 174 12.64 -3.84 7.98
CA ARG A 174 13.26 -5.16 8.08
C ARG A 174 12.61 -6.00 9.18
N LYS A 175 12.50 -5.45 10.40
CA LYS A 175 11.88 -6.15 11.52
C LYS A 175 10.43 -6.55 11.25
N ALA A 176 9.68 -5.66 10.60
CA ALA A 176 8.29 -5.95 10.22
C ALA A 176 8.22 -7.05 9.16
N PHE A 177 9.12 -7.05 8.16
CA PHE A 177 9.22 -8.11 7.17
C PHE A 177 9.53 -9.46 7.83
N ASP A 178 10.54 -9.52 8.72
CA ASP A 178 10.95 -10.76 9.41
C ASP A 178 9.80 -11.35 10.23
N LYS A 179 9.06 -10.51 10.99
CA LYS A 179 7.85 -10.92 11.71
C LYS A 179 6.73 -11.43 10.78
N GLY A 180 6.57 -10.78 9.62
CA GLY A 180 5.59 -11.21 8.62
C GLY A 180 5.89 -12.58 8.04
N VAL A 181 7.18 -12.90 7.79
CA VAL A 181 7.62 -14.22 7.37
C VAL A 181 7.27 -15.27 8.43
N ASP A 182 7.58 -15.01 9.71
CA ASP A 182 7.23 -15.89 10.82
C ASP A 182 5.71 -16.12 10.89
N CYS A 183 4.91 -15.05 10.77
CA CYS A 183 3.45 -15.15 10.74
C CYS A 183 2.96 -16.07 9.61
N ILE A 184 3.45 -15.89 8.37
CA ILE A 184 3.07 -16.76 7.23
C ILE A 184 3.38 -18.22 7.52
N LEU A 185 4.58 -18.52 8.02
CA LEU A 185 4.99 -19.89 8.31
C LEU A 185 4.12 -20.53 9.40
N ARG A 186 3.72 -19.76 10.40
CA ARG A 186 2.85 -20.22 11.50
C ARG A 186 1.39 -20.38 11.10
N CYS A 187 0.91 -19.60 10.13
CA CYS A 187 -0.44 -19.71 9.56
C CYS A 187 -0.60 -20.94 8.64
N GLN A 188 0.48 -21.63 8.28
CA GLN A 188 0.40 -22.76 7.36
C GLN A 188 -0.36 -23.93 7.97
N ILE A 189 -1.42 -24.36 7.29
CA ILE A 189 -2.26 -25.49 7.73
C ILE A 189 -1.43 -26.78 7.67
N ARG A 190 -1.56 -27.59 8.72
CA ARG A 190 -0.91 -28.89 8.81
C ARG A 190 -1.94 -30.01 8.78
N VAL A 191 -1.70 -30.99 7.91
CA VAL A 191 -2.50 -32.23 7.84
C VAL A 191 -1.57 -33.38 8.16
N ASN A 192 -1.89 -34.15 9.19
CA ASN A 192 -1.04 -35.24 9.70
C ASN A 192 0.42 -34.77 9.97
N GLY A 193 0.58 -33.59 10.55
CA GLY A 193 1.87 -32.99 10.88
C GLY A 193 2.63 -32.38 9.68
N LYS A 194 2.18 -32.56 8.45
CA LYS A 194 2.81 -32.03 7.24
C LYS A 194 2.23 -30.67 6.87
N PRO A 195 3.06 -29.63 6.59
CA PRO A 195 2.57 -28.35 6.11
C PRO A 195 1.94 -28.51 4.72
N THR A 196 0.82 -27.80 4.50
CA THR A 196 0.01 -27.90 3.26
C THR A 196 -0.24 -26.54 2.64
N VAL A 197 -1.39 -25.94 2.89
CA VAL A 197 -1.88 -24.70 2.25
C VAL A 197 -2.09 -23.59 3.28
N TRP A 198 -2.47 -22.42 2.80
CA TRP A 198 -2.92 -21.29 3.60
C TRP A 198 -4.36 -20.95 3.22
N CYS A 199 -5.17 -20.55 4.20
CA CYS A 199 -6.46 -19.93 3.94
C CYS A 199 -6.28 -18.46 3.56
N GLN A 200 -7.36 -17.89 3.02
CA GLN A 200 -7.37 -16.48 2.62
C GLN A 200 -7.28 -15.54 3.82
N GLN A 201 -7.85 -15.93 4.95
CA GLN A 201 -7.82 -15.17 6.20
C GLN A 201 -7.56 -16.07 7.42
N HIS A 202 -6.98 -15.47 8.44
CA HIS A 202 -6.69 -16.11 9.72
C HIS A 202 -7.05 -15.13 10.85
N ASP A 203 -7.54 -15.65 11.95
CA ASP A 203 -7.74 -14.87 13.16
C ASP A 203 -6.40 -14.48 13.81
N LEU A 204 -6.45 -13.75 14.92
CA LEU A 204 -5.25 -13.29 15.62
C LEU A 204 -4.51 -14.41 16.36
N SER A 205 -5.13 -15.56 16.57
CA SER A 205 -4.49 -16.78 17.09
C SER A 205 -3.80 -17.60 15.99
N LEU A 206 -3.85 -17.14 14.74
CA LEU A 206 -3.31 -17.75 13.52
C LEU A 206 -4.11 -18.98 13.05
N ILE A 207 -5.32 -19.16 13.56
CA ILE A 207 -6.25 -20.19 13.10
C ILE A 207 -6.94 -19.67 11.84
N HIS A 208 -7.09 -20.53 10.84
CA HIS A 208 -7.81 -20.22 9.61
C HIS A 208 -9.31 -20.08 9.86
N ILE A 209 -9.94 -19.19 9.09
CA ILE A 209 -11.36 -18.87 9.14
C ILE A 209 -12.03 -19.33 7.86
#